data_1e2d6b0d5dd10a94d9ef92994f074d0e
#
_entry.id   1e2d6b0d5dd10a94d9ef92994f074d0e
#
_cell.length_a   1.000
_cell.length_b   1.000
_cell.length_c   1.000
_cell.angle_alpha   90.00
_cell.angle_beta   90.00
_cell.angle_gamma   90.00
#
_symmetry.space_group_name_H-M   'P 1'
#
loop_
_entity.id
_entity.type
_entity.pdbx_description
1 polymer ?
#
loop_
_entity_poly.entity_id
_entity_poly.type
_entity_poly.pdbx_seq_one_letter_code
_entity_poly.pdbx_strand_id
1 'polypeptide(L)'
;MHGLQLDDHFAWPVQFGYDPTTVALYRQETGLVPPRDHSNRQWMKWRRNQLTSLLRELRQRLKQERLSTRISLSPGPFRSAYNLWLQDWQLWALGGLIEELVVQNYAYSVRGFAKDLDQPALRKARSWGIPSQIGVLAGFGKRTNSMAVLEQKVRLARQRGHGVIFFYWEGLWGKHVAERYRDPRRAAFTRLGSD
;
A
#
# COMPACT_ATOMS: atom_id res chain seq x y z
N MET A 1 -10.57 -17.76 8.92
CA MET A 1 -9.90 -16.57 8.39
C MET A 1 -9.92 -16.67 6.87
N HIS A 2 -10.42 -15.65 6.16
CA HIS A 2 -10.53 -15.70 4.70
C HIS A 2 -9.35 -15.02 3.98
N GLY A 3 -8.58 -14.22 4.67
CA GLY A 3 -7.41 -13.52 4.12
C GLY A 3 -6.51 -12.94 5.18
N LEU A 4 -5.31 -12.60 4.77
CA LEU A 4 -4.33 -11.81 5.52
C LEU A 4 -4.04 -10.55 4.73
N GLN A 5 -4.18 -9.39 5.36
CA GLN A 5 -3.71 -8.12 4.78
C GLN A 5 -2.40 -7.70 5.43
N LEU A 6 -1.41 -7.49 4.59
CA LEU A 6 -0.16 -6.84 4.94
C LEU A 6 -0.29 -5.34 4.63
N ASP A 7 0.22 -4.50 5.48
CA ASP A 7 0.14 -3.04 5.30
C ASP A 7 1.48 -2.44 4.80
N ASP A 8 1.60 -1.14 4.84
CA ASP A 8 2.82 -0.43 4.46
C ASP A 8 4.01 -0.69 5.39
N HIS A 9 3.77 -1.28 6.59
CA HIS A 9 4.83 -1.71 7.50
C HIS A 9 5.41 -3.09 7.17
N PHE A 10 4.80 -3.87 6.26
CA PHE A 10 5.48 -5.01 5.66
C PHE A 10 6.55 -4.48 4.70
N ALA A 11 7.59 -3.91 5.26
CA ALA A 11 8.56 -3.08 4.58
C ALA A 11 9.94 -3.21 5.20
N TRP A 12 10.95 -2.82 4.43
CA TRP A 12 12.31 -2.61 4.93
C TRP A 12 12.69 -1.15 4.67
N PRO A 13 12.63 -0.27 5.67
CA PRO A 13 13.02 1.13 5.49
C PRO A 13 14.44 1.23 4.91
N VAL A 14 14.61 2.05 3.89
CA VAL A 14 15.87 2.12 3.11
C VAL A 14 17.11 2.43 3.97
N GLN A 15 16.92 3.10 5.11
CA GLN A 15 17.99 3.43 6.06
C GLN A 15 18.42 2.26 6.95
N PHE A 16 17.64 1.17 7.00
CA PHE A 16 17.85 0.03 7.91
C PHE A 16 18.69 -1.08 7.26
N GLY A 17 19.08 -2.06 8.08
CA GLY A 17 19.82 -3.24 7.65
C GLY A 17 21.30 -3.19 7.98
N TYR A 18 21.72 -2.32 8.87
CA TYR A 18 23.13 -2.22 9.34
C TYR A 18 23.36 -2.89 10.69
N ASP A 19 22.38 -3.65 11.16
CA ASP A 19 22.54 -4.49 12.36
C ASP A 19 23.50 -5.67 12.08
N PRO A 20 24.16 -6.22 13.12
CA PRO A 20 25.17 -7.27 12.96
C PRO A 20 24.66 -8.50 12.21
N THR A 21 23.41 -8.91 12.43
CA THR A 21 22.83 -10.09 11.77
C THR A 21 22.66 -9.87 10.27
N THR A 22 22.10 -8.74 9.88
CA THR A 22 21.92 -8.37 8.47
C THR A 22 23.26 -8.20 7.75
N VAL A 23 24.24 -7.59 8.41
CA VAL A 23 25.60 -7.42 7.86
C VAL A 23 26.28 -8.78 7.66
N ALA A 24 26.17 -9.70 8.62
CA ALA A 24 26.73 -11.04 8.52
C ALA A 24 26.10 -11.83 7.38
N LEU A 25 24.77 -11.78 7.25
CA LEU A 25 24.03 -12.44 6.16
C LEU A 25 24.43 -11.89 4.79
N TYR A 26 24.52 -10.57 4.66
CA TYR A 26 24.96 -9.95 3.40
C TYR A 26 26.37 -10.40 2.99
N ARG A 27 27.30 -10.43 3.96
CA ARG A 27 28.67 -10.93 3.72
C ARG A 27 28.68 -12.40 3.31
N GLN A 28 27.90 -13.22 3.99
CA GLN A 28 27.80 -14.65 3.69
C GLN A 28 27.29 -14.89 2.26
N GLU A 29 26.26 -14.16 1.84
CA GLU A 29 25.61 -14.38 0.54
C GLU A 29 26.36 -13.70 -0.63
N THR A 30 27.07 -12.60 -0.38
CA THR A 30 27.66 -11.78 -1.46
C THR A 30 29.19 -11.67 -1.44
N GLY A 31 29.84 -12.04 -0.34
CA GLY A 31 31.26 -11.77 -0.09
C GLY A 31 31.59 -10.30 0.18
N LEU A 32 30.59 -9.41 0.22
CA LEU A 32 30.77 -7.96 0.32
C LEU A 32 30.38 -7.41 1.69
N VAL A 33 30.88 -6.22 2.00
CA VAL A 33 30.43 -5.43 3.15
C VAL A 33 29.33 -4.47 2.68
N PRO A 34 28.24 -4.27 3.46
CA PRO A 34 27.24 -3.28 3.12
C PRO A 34 27.84 -1.88 2.92
N PRO A 35 27.49 -1.18 1.82
CA PRO A 35 27.99 0.17 1.59
C PRO A 35 27.42 1.15 2.62
N ARG A 36 28.18 2.23 2.91
CA ARG A 36 27.68 3.30 3.80
C ARG A 36 26.45 4.04 3.25
N ASP A 37 26.37 4.15 1.92
CA ASP A 37 25.22 4.73 1.24
C ASP A 37 24.05 3.73 1.24
N HIS A 38 23.04 4.01 2.06
CA HIS A 38 21.83 3.18 2.16
C HIS A 38 21.03 3.13 0.84
N SER A 39 21.21 4.10 -0.06
CA SER A 39 20.57 4.17 -1.38
C SER A 39 21.37 3.45 -2.49
N ASN A 40 22.51 2.83 -2.17
CA ASN A 40 23.27 2.02 -3.11
C ASN A 40 22.38 0.97 -3.77
N ARG A 41 22.38 0.92 -5.11
CA ARG A 41 21.46 0.07 -5.90
C ARG A 41 21.59 -1.42 -5.58
N GLN A 42 22.80 -1.93 -5.41
CA GLN A 42 23.04 -3.34 -5.13
C GLN A 42 22.56 -3.71 -3.72
N TRP A 43 22.84 -2.86 -2.74
CA TRP A 43 22.38 -3.01 -1.37
C TRP A 43 20.85 -2.93 -1.25
N MET A 44 20.21 -1.98 -1.91
CA MET A 44 18.73 -1.91 -1.98
C MET A 44 18.14 -3.13 -2.67
N LYS A 45 18.75 -3.61 -3.77
CA LYS A 45 18.29 -4.80 -4.49
C LYS A 45 18.35 -6.04 -3.60
N TRP A 46 19.45 -6.23 -2.89
CA TRP A 46 19.60 -7.37 -1.99
C TRP A 46 18.53 -7.36 -0.90
N ARG A 47 18.33 -6.25 -0.20
CA ARG A 47 17.29 -6.13 0.85
C ARG A 47 15.88 -6.32 0.29
N ARG A 48 15.55 -5.81 -0.90
CA ARG A 48 14.26 -6.10 -1.56
C ARG A 48 14.08 -7.59 -1.82
N ASN A 49 15.14 -8.27 -2.22
CA ASN A 49 15.09 -9.72 -2.43
C ASN A 49 14.83 -10.47 -1.13
N GLN A 50 15.45 -10.07 -0.02
CA GLN A 50 15.19 -10.66 1.30
C GLN A 50 13.72 -10.47 1.72
N LEU A 51 13.17 -9.26 1.57
CA LEU A 51 11.76 -9.00 1.86
C LEU A 51 10.83 -9.82 0.94
N THR A 52 11.18 -9.98 -0.32
CA THR A 52 10.45 -10.82 -1.27
C THR A 52 10.52 -12.31 -0.88
N SER A 53 11.66 -12.78 -0.40
CA SER A 53 11.82 -14.16 0.07
C SER A 53 10.97 -14.42 1.32
N LEU A 54 10.93 -13.48 2.25
CA LEU A 54 10.05 -13.54 3.42
C LEU A 54 8.57 -13.64 2.99
N LEU A 55 8.14 -12.85 2.00
CA LEU A 55 6.76 -12.92 1.49
C LEU A 55 6.46 -14.28 0.84
N ARG A 56 7.40 -14.85 0.10
CA ARG A 56 7.25 -16.20 -0.48
C ARG A 56 7.08 -17.26 0.60
N GLU A 57 7.91 -17.22 1.64
CA GLU A 57 7.83 -18.16 2.75
C GLU A 57 6.49 -18.02 3.51
N LEU A 58 6.09 -16.78 3.82
CA LEU A 58 4.80 -16.49 4.44
C LEU A 58 3.64 -17.07 3.61
N ARG A 59 3.65 -16.80 2.29
CA ARG A 59 2.64 -17.30 1.37
C ARG A 59 2.61 -18.84 1.34
N GLN A 60 3.78 -19.46 1.26
CA GLN A 60 3.89 -20.92 1.24
C GLN A 60 3.28 -21.53 2.51
N ARG A 61 3.63 -21.03 3.68
CA ARG A 61 3.08 -21.52 4.96
C ARG A 61 1.57 -21.32 5.05
N LEU A 62 1.07 -20.12 4.68
CA LEU A 62 -0.37 -19.85 4.69
C LEU A 62 -1.15 -20.78 3.76
N LYS A 63 -0.60 -21.05 2.57
CA LYS A 63 -1.26 -21.94 1.58
C LYS A 63 -1.18 -23.42 1.98
N GLN A 64 -0.18 -23.85 2.71
CA GLN A 64 -0.09 -25.19 3.30
C GLN A 64 -1.17 -25.40 4.36
N GLU A 65 -1.41 -24.38 5.20
CA GLU A 65 -2.43 -24.45 6.25
C GLU A 65 -3.86 -24.28 5.71
N ARG A 66 -4.05 -23.34 4.76
CA ARG A 66 -5.35 -23.01 4.16
C ARG A 66 -5.18 -22.49 2.73
N LEU A 67 -5.42 -23.37 1.76
CA LEU A 67 -5.33 -23.06 0.31
C LEU A 67 -6.13 -21.82 -0.11
N SER A 68 -7.31 -21.58 0.50
CA SER A 68 -8.21 -20.48 0.17
C SER A 68 -7.84 -19.14 0.80
N THR A 69 -6.81 -19.07 1.68
CA THR A 69 -6.41 -17.82 2.31
C THR A 69 -5.85 -16.85 1.27
N ARG A 70 -6.44 -15.67 1.14
CA ARG A 70 -5.95 -14.60 0.26
C ARG A 70 -4.91 -13.75 0.97
N ILE A 71 -3.90 -13.31 0.23
CA ILE A 71 -2.94 -12.31 0.70
C ILE A 71 -3.23 -10.99 -0.02
N SER A 72 -3.66 -10.00 0.73
CA SER A 72 -3.83 -8.61 0.30
C SER A 72 -2.66 -7.79 0.78
N LEU A 73 -2.24 -6.79 0.01
CA LEU A 73 -1.21 -5.83 0.40
C LEU A 73 -1.76 -4.41 0.33
N SER A 74 -1.54 -3.64 1.40
CA SER A 74 -1.89 -2.22 1.46
C SER A 74 -0.63 -1.32 1.48
N PRO A 75 0.06 -1.16 0.33
CA PRO A 75 1.30 -0.40 0.23
C PRO A 75 1.03 1.08 -0.07
N GLY A 76 2.06 1.92 0.06
CA GLY A 76 2.07 3.25 -0.55
C GLY A 76 2.14 3.21 -2.10
N PRO A 77 2.06 4.39 -2.76
CA PRO A 77 2.31 4.51 -4.19
C PRO A 77 3.65 3.89 -4.59
N PHE A 78 3.71 3.21 -5.75
CA PHE A 78 4.83 2.33 -6.11
C PHE A 78 6.21 2.97 -5.98
N ARG A 79 6.36 4.21 -6.45
CA ARG A 79 7.67 4.89 -6.41
C ARG A 79 8.21 5.05 -4.99
N SER A 80 7.39 5.44 -4.04
CA SER A 80 7.78 5.56 -2.63
C SER A 80 7.94 4.19 -1.97
N ALA A 81 7.01 3.27 -2.19
CA ALA A 81 7.08 1.91 -1.69
C ALA A 81 8.38 1.22 -2.14
N TYR A 82 8.73 1.31 -3.42
CA TYR A 82 9.93 0.70 -4.00
C TYR A 82 11.24 1.31 -3.50
N ASN A 83 11.32 2.66 -3.40
CA ASN A 83 12.59 3.34 -3.10
C ASN A 83 12.83 3.59 -1.61
N LEU A 84 11.76 3.82 -0.83
CA LEU A 84 11.90 4.18 0.58
C LEU A 84 11.62 3.01 1.52
N TRP A 85 10.73 2.09 1.11
CA TRP A 85 10.26 0.97 1.92
C TRP A 85 10.67 -0.39 1.37
N LEU A 86 11.39 -0.40 0.25
CA LEU A 86 11.91 -1.59 -0.45
C LEU A 86 10.82 -2.63 -0.76
N GLN A 87 9.56 -2.19 -0.88
CA GLN A 87 8.42 -3.02 -1.29
C GLN A 87 8.34 -3.07 -2.81
N ASP A 88 8.69 -4.18 -3.42
CA ASP A 88 8.51 -4.40 -4.87
C ASP A 88 7.16 -5.04 -5.15
N TRP A 89 6.07 -4.32 -4.79
CA TRP A 89 4.73 -4.87 -4.92
C TRP A 89 4.31 -5.13 -6.38
N GLN A 90 4.98 -4.48 -7.36
CA GLN A 90 4.75 -4.79 -8.78
C GLN A 90 5.27 -6.20 -9.11
N LEU A 91 6.47 -6.55 -8.66
CA LEU A 91 7.03 -7.90 -8.78
C LEU A 91 6.17 -8.92 -8.03
N TRP A 92 5.69 -8.57 -6.85
CA TRP A 92 4.86 -9.46 -6.02
C TRP A 92 3.50 -9.73 -6.67
N ALA A 93 2.89 -8.72 -7.29
CA ALA A 93 1.66 -8.87 -8.06
C ALA A 93 1.86 -9.75 -9.30
N LEU A 94 2.90 -9.46 -10.11
CA LEU A 94 3.23 -10.25 -11.30
C LEU A 94 3.53 -11.73 -10.95
N GLY A 95 4.26 -11.95 -9.86
CA GLY A 95 4.63 -13.31 -9.40
C GLY A 95 3.53 -14.04 -8.64
N GLY A 96 2.32 -13.49 -8.51
CA GLY A 96 1.20 -14.09 -7.80
C GLY A 96 1.44 -14.24 -6.28
N LEU A 97 2.36 -13.45 -5.70
CA LEU A 97 2.64 -13.49 -4.27
C LEU A 97 1.55 -12.80 -3.44
N ILE A 98 0.81 -11.89 -4.06
CA ILE A 98 -0.36 -11.20 -3.51
C ILE A 98 -1.54 -11.35 -4.47
N GLU A 99 -2.74 -11.42 -3.93
CA GLU A 99 -3.98 -11.59 -4.70
C GLU A 99 -4.86 -10.33 -4.73
N GLU A 100 -4.47 -9.27 -4.01
CA GLU A 100 -5.16 -7.99 -3.97
C GLU A 100 -4.21 -6.85 -3.60
N LEU A 101 -4.44 -5.68 -4.18
CA LEU A 101 -3.76 -4.43 -3.85
C LEU A 101 -4.74 -3.41 -3.26
N VAL A 102 -4.37 -2.79 -2.15
CA VAL A 102 -5.10 -1.69 -1.50
C VAL A 102 -4.17 -0.49 -1.38
N VAL A 103 -3.92 0.22 -2.47
CA VAL A 103 -2.88 1.26 -2.52
C VAL A 103 -3.28 2.49 -1.71
N GLN A 104 -2.49 2.86 -0.71
CA GLN A 104 -2.68 4.01 0.17
C GLN A 104 -2.36 5.32 -0.57
N ASN A 105 -3.33 5.85 -1.30
CA ASN A 105 -3.21 7.15 -1.95
C ASN A 105 -3.72 8.26 -1.02
N TYR A 106 -2.88 8.66 -0.09
CA TYR A 106 -3.23 9.64 0.95
C TYR A 106 -2.95 11.09 0.56
N ALA A 107 -2.84 11.37 -0.74
CA ALA A 107 -2.72 12.74 -1.22
C ALA A 107 -3.93 13.58 -0.79
N TYR A 108 -3.69 14.75 -0.18
CA TYR A 108 -4.78 15.66 0.22
C TYR A 108 -5.48 16.30 -0.98
N SER A 109 -4.72 16.74 -1.99
CA SER A 109 -5.28 17.37 -3.17
C SER A 109 -5.82 16.35 -4.18
N VAL A 110 -6.87 16.72 -4.90
CA VAL A 110 -7.41 15.91 -6.01
C VAL A 110 -6.38 15.74 -7.12
N ARG A 111 -5.59 16.77 -7.43
CA ARG A 111 -4.51 16.71 -8.43
C ARG A 111 -3.43 15.69 -8.06
N GLY A 112 -2.96 15.72 -6.81
CA GLY A 112 -1.98 14.75 -6.32
C GLY A 112 -2.54 13.32 -6.35
N PHE A 113 -3.79 13.17 -5.90
CA PHE A 113 -4.49 11.89 -5.94
C PHE A 113 -4.60 11.32 -7.36
N ALA A 114 -5.00 12.14 -8.33
CA ALA A 114 -5.10 11.73 -9.74
C ALA A 114 -3.74 11.29 -10.29
N LYS A 115 -2.66 12.05 -9.99
CA LYS A 115 -1.30 11.71 -10.41
C LYS A 115 -0.87 10.32 -9.91
N ASP A 116 -1.17 10.00 -8.65
CA ASP A 116 -0.83 8.69 -8.07
C ASP A 116 -1.69 7.56 -8.63
N LEU A 117 -2.93 7.82 -9.06
CA LEU A 117 -3.76 6.84 -9.78
C LEU A 117 -3.20 6.50 -11.17
N ASP A 118 -2.60 7.47 -11.84
CA ASP A 118 -2.10 7.31 -13.21
C ASP A 118 -0.70 6.65 -13.27
N GLN A 119 -0.16 6.18 -12.14
CA GLN A 119 1.14 5.51 -12.11
C GLN A 119 1.15 4.21 -12.95
N PRO A 120 2.21 3.95 -13.73
CA PRO A 120 2.29 2.77 -14.60
C PRO A 120 2.13 1.44 -13.84
N ALA A 121 2.61 1.38 -12.60
CA ALA A 121 2.55 0.17 -11.79
C ALA A 121 1.12 -0.30 -11.50
N LEU A 122 0.18 0.62 -11.22
CA LEU A 122 -1.24 0.29 -11.04
C LEU A 122 -1.88 -0.23 -12.32
N ARG A 123 -1.59 0.40 -13.47
CA ARG A 123 -2.10 -0.07 -14.77
C ARG A 123 -1.61 -1.48 -15.09
N LYS A 124 -0.33 -1.76 -14.82
CA LYS A 124 0.25 -3.11 -15.00
C LYS A 124 -0.40 -4.13 -14.07
N ALA A 125 -0.54 -3.83 -12.77
CA ALA A 125 -1.20 -4.76 -11.84
C ALA A 125 -2.61 -5.14 -12.33
N ARG A 126 -3.39 -4.17 -12.81
CA ARG A 126 -4.70 -4.42 -13.40
C ARG A 126 -4.63 -5.29 -14.66
N SER A 127 -3.68 -5.06 -15.56
CA SER A 127 -3.53 -5.89 -16.77
C SER A 127 -3.20 -7.35 -16.45
N TRP A 128 -2.68 -7.62 -15.25
CA TRP A 128 -2.45 -8.98 -14.72
C TRP A 128 -3.66 -9.54 -13.96
N GLY A 129 -4.78 -8.84 -13.95
CA GLY A 129 -6.01 -9.28 -13.29
C GLY A 129 -6.00 -9.13 -11.76
N ILE A 130 -5.05 -8.36 -11.19
CA ILE A 130 -5.00 -8.13 -9.74
C ILE A 130 -6.09 -7.11 -9.36
N PRO A 131 -7.07 -7.50 -8.54
CA PRO A 131 -8.05 -6.57 -7.98
C PRO A 131 -7.34 -5.45 -7.22
N SER A 132 -7.76 -4.21 -7.44
CA SER A 132 -7.15 -3.07 -6.77
C SER A 132 -8.17 -2.12 -6.20
N GLN A 133 -7.93 -1.71 -4.96
CA GLN A 133 -8.65 -0.68 -4.25
C GLN A 133 -7.71 0.48 -3.93
N ILE A 134 -8.27 1.67 -3.81
CA ILE A 134 -7.50 2.88 -3.50
C ILE A 134 -7.92 3.37 -2.13
N GLY A 135 -6.95 3.47 -1.22
CA GLY A 135 -7.11 4.08 0.08
C GLY A 135 -7.21 5.59 -0.04
N VAL A 136 -8.38 6.14 0.23
CA VAL A 136 -8.65 7.58 0.21
C VAL A 136 -8.51 8.13 1.62
N LEU A 137 -7.62 9.12 1.80
CA LEU A 137 -7.50 9.82 3.07
C LEU A 137 -8.74 10.68 3.33
N ALA A 138 -9.52 10.31 4.34
CA ALA A 138 -10.66 11.11 4.80
C ALA A 138 -10.22 12.29 5.68
N GLY A 139 -9.16 12.09 6.44
CA GLY A 139 -8.54 13.09 7.28
C GLY A 139 -7.52 12.46 8.24
N PHE A 140 -6.58 13.25 8.73
CA PHE A 140 -5.62 12.85 9.73
C PHE A 140 -5.33 14.01 10.70
N GLY A 141 -5.35 13.73 12.00
CA GLY A 141 -5.20 14.75 13.03
C GLY A 141 -6.25 15.86 12.89
N LYS A 142 -5.80 17.10 12.86
CA LYS A 142 -6.69 18.27 12.74
C LYS A 142 -7.14 18.58 11.29
N ARG A 143 -6.63 17.86 10.30
CA ARG A 143 -6.90 18.12 8.88
C ARG A 143 -7.81 17.05 8.30
N THR A 144 -9.03 17.45 7.93
CA THR A 144 -10.01 16.59 7.25
C THR A 144 -10.25 17.07 5.82
N ASN A 145 -10.53 16.14 4.91
CA ASN A 145 -10.98 16.48 3.56
C ASN A 145 -12.48 16.77 3.57
N SER A 146 -12.92 17.77 2.78
CA SER A 146 -14.35 18.03 2.58
C SER A 146 -15.01 16.89 1.81
N MET A 147 -16.33 16.75 1.94
CA MET A 147 -17.09 15.74 1.17
C MET A 147 -16.90 15.92 -0.33
N ALA A 148 -16.95 17.15 -0.83
CA ALA A 148 -16.74 17.43 -2.26
C ALA A 148 -15.39 16.90 -2.78
N VAL A 149 -14.32 17.01 -1.98
CA VAL A 149 -12.99 16.44 -2.31
C VAL A 149 -13.02 14.92 -2.28
N LEU A 150 -13.68 14.31 -1.29
CA LEU A 150 -13.80 12.86 -1.18
C LEU A 150 -14.60 12.28 -2.36
N GLU A 151 -15.72 12.88 -2.71
CA GLU A 151 -16.54 12.49 -3.86
C GLU A 151 -15.78 12.58 -5.19
N GLN A 152 -15.00 13.64 -5.40
CA GLN A 152 -14.15 13.76 -6.58
C GLN A 152 -13.11 12.63 -6.65
N LYS A 153 -12.47 12.31 -5.52
CA LYS A 153 -11.49 11.21 -5.46
C LYS A 153 -12.13 9.85 -5.72
N VAL A 154 -13.30 9.60 -5.16
CA VAL A 154 -14.08 8.37 -5.42
C VAL A 154 -14.40 8.23 -6.90
N ARG A 155 -14.96 9.29 -7.53
CA ARG A 155 -15.23 9.28 -8.98
C ARG A 155 -13.97 8.99 -9.79
N LEU A 156 -12.86 9.64 -9.48
CA LEU A 156 -11.59 9.43 -10.18
C LEU A 156 -11.07 7.99 -10.06
N ALA A 157 -11.16 7.39 -8.88
CA ALA A 157 -10.76 6.00 -8.67
C ALA A 157 -11.66 5.04 -9.45
N ARG A 158 -12.98 5.19 -9.37
CA ARG A 158 -13.96 4.37 -10.08
C ARG A 158 -13.84 4.49 -11.60
N GLN A 159 -13.66 5.71 -12.14
CA GLN A 159 -13.42 5.94 -13.58
C GLN A 159 -12.18 5.20 -14.10
N ARG A 160 -11.19 4.95 -13.24
CA ARG A 160 -10.01 4.15 -13.55
C ARG A 160 -10.17 2.67 -13.23
N GLY A 161 -11.38 2.26 -12.81
CA GLY A 161 -11.76 0.87 -12.52
C GLY A 161 -11.17 0.34 -11.21
N HIS A 162 -10.94 1.20 -10.23
CA HIS A 162 -10.52 0.80 -8.89
C HIS A 162 -11.69 0.84 -7.91
N GLY A 163 -11.72 -0.10 -6.95
CA GLY A 163 -12.51 0.04 -5.74
C GLY A 163 -11.95 1.12 -4.82
N VAL A 164 -12.68 1.46 -3.78
CA VAL A 164 -12.30 2.52 -2.83
C VAL A 164 -12.47 2.03 -1.41
N ILE A 165 -11.48 2.32 -0.58
CA ILE A 165 -11.56 2.25 0.88
C ILE A 165 -11.19 3.61 1.47
N PHE A 166 -11.57 3.85 2.73
CA PHE A 166 -11.27 5.14 3.37
C PHE A 166 -10.36 4.96 4.57
N PHE A 167 -9.33 5.73 4.63
CA PHE A 167 -8.52 5.92 5.81
C PHE A 167 -8.88 7.28 6.43
N TYR A 168 -9.43 7.36 7.56
CA TYR A 168 -9.91 6.32 8.44
C TYR A 168 -11.13 6.84 9.22
N TRP A 169 -11.74 6.05 10.10
CA TRP A 169 -12.97 6.36 10.84
C TRP A 169 -12.98 7.76 11.47
N GLU A 170 -11.91 8.13 12.17
CA GLU A 170 -11.82 9.41 12.87
C GLU A 170 -11.84 10.63 11.94
N GLY A 171 -11.39 10.45 10.69
CA GLY A 171 -11.45 11.45 9.63
C GLY A 171 -12.74 11.42 8.83
N LEU A 172 -13.53 10.35 8.93
CA LEU A 172 -14.85 10.26 8.30
C LEU A 172 -15.91 11.00 9.12
N TRP A 173 -16.20 10.53 10.32
CA TRP A 173 -17.20 11.08 11.24
C TRP A 173 -16.83 10.88 12.72
N GLY A 174 -15.60 10.55 13.03
CA GLY A 174 -15.08 10.42 14.38
C GLY A 174 -14.58 11.74 14.98
N LYS A 175 -13.66 11.67 15.93
CA LYS A 175 -13.18 12.83 16.71
C LYS A 175 -12.51 13.95 15.92
N HIS A 176 -12.01 13.66 14.72
CA HIS A 176 -11.39 14.66 13.84
C HIS A 176 -12.39 15.47 13.03
N VAL A 177 -13.68 15.13 13.09
CA VAL A 177 -14.77 15.84 12.42
C VAL A 177 -15.61 16.55 13.45
N ALA A 178 -15.80 17.88 13.28
CA ALA A 178 -16.68 18.63 14.17
C ALA A 178 -18.08 18.00 14.16
N GLU A 179 -18.72 17.88 15.32
CA GLU A 179 -19.95 17.12 15.55
C GLU A 179 -21.07 17.49 14.58
N ARG A 180 -21.26 18.80 14.33
CA ARG A 180 -22.27 19.33 13.38
C ARG A 180 -22.14 18.81 11.94
N TYR A 181 -20.97 18.26 11.56
CA TYR A 181 -20.73 17.72 10.22
C TYR A 181 -20.79 16.20 10.13
N ARG A 182 -20.92 15.49 11.26
CA ARG A 182 -20.85 14.02 11.28
C ARG A 182 -22.03 13.38 10.56
N ASP A 183 -23.24 13.79 10.90
CA ASP A 183 -24.47 13.24 10.27
C ASP A 183 -24.63 13.62 8.80
N PRO A 184 -24.39 14.88 8.38
CA PRO A 184 -24.33 15.22 6.96
C PRO A 184 -23.32 14.38 6.17
N ARG A 185 -22.14 14.08 6.75
CA ARG A 185 -21.14 13.21 6.12
C ARG A 185 -21.64 11.77 6.02
N ARG A 186 -22.23 11.19 7.06
CA ARG A 186 -22.81 9.83 7.02
C ARG A 186 -23.85 9.71 5.90
N ALA A 187 -24.79 10.63 5.82
CA ALA A 187 -25.79 10.66 4.75
C ALA A 187 -25.17 10.77 3.34
N ALA A 188 -24.09 11.55 3.17
CA ALA A 188 -23.38 11.63 1.92
C ALA A 188 -22.67 10.31 1.55
N PHE A 189 -22.08 9.63 2.54
CA PHE A 189 -21.44 8.32 2.32
C PHE A 189 -22.44 7.24 1.91
N THR A 190 -23.65 7.25 2.44
CA THR A 190 -24.72 6.30 2.02
C THR A 190 -24.99 6.45 0.52
N ARG A 191 -25.07 7.68 0.01
CA ARG A 191 -25.25 7.93 -1.44
C ARG A 191 -24.04 7.48 -2.27
N LEU A 192 -22.81 7.70 -1.77
CA LEU A 192 -21.59 7.25 -2.47
C LEU A 192 -21.48 5.72 -2.59
N GLY A 193 -22.11 4.97 -1.70
CA GLY A 193 -22.11 3.51 -1.73
C GLY A 193 -23.16 2.92 -2.67
N SER A 194 -24.13 3.72 -3.13
CA SER A 194 -25.24 3.28 -3.99
C SER A 194 -24.95 3.42 -5.49
N ASP A 195 -23.88 4.13 -5.87
CA ASP A 195 -23.41 4.31 -7.24
C ASP A 195 -22.27 3.31 -7.55
#